data_6926e29200745f862378c726eb1e44a0
#
_entry.id   6926e29200745f862378c726eb1e44a0
#
_cell.length_a   1.000
_cell.length_b   1.000
_cell.length_c   1.000
_cell.angle_alpha   90.00
_cell.angle_beta   90.00
_cell.angle_gamma   90.00
#
_symmetry.space_group_name_H-M   'P 1'
#
loop_
_entity.id
_entity.type
_entity.pdbx_description
1 polymer ?
#
loop_
_entity_poly.entity_id
_entity_poly.type
_entity_poly.pdbx_seq_one_letter_code
_entity_poly.pdbx_strand_id
1 'polypeptide(L)' 'MSNKEQFEFEYELDGHEFIELNILLKTIGAVHSSWEADAFITKGKVTVNDAVQTQKRYKVRSGFTVVCNDKTIDVK' A
#
# COMPACT_ATOMS: atom_id res chain seq x y z
N MET A 1 25.56 7.74 8.94
CA MET A 1 24.38 8.07 9.08
C MET A 1 23.47 7.45 8.15
N SER A 2 22.45 7.04 8.55
CA SER A 2 21.63 6.37 7.79
C SER A 2 20.80 7.21 7.03
N ASN A 3 20.66 7.07 5.83
CA ASN A 3 19.85 7.81 5.09
C ASN A 3 18.83 7.05 4.44
N LYS A 4 18.27 6.10 5.14
CA LYS A 4 17.20 5.46 4.63
C LYS A 4 16.12 6.40 4.56
N GLU A 5 15.76 6.87 3.40
CA GLU A 5 14.66 7.73 3.26
C GLU A 5 13.44 6.92 3.17
N GLN A 6 12.47 7.24 4.00
CA GLN A 6 11.18 6.62 3.92
C GLN A 6 10.20 7.66 3.50
N PHE A 7 9.35 7.33 2.53
CA PHE A 7 8.34 8.26 2.05
C PHE A 7 7.02 7.88 2.69
N GLU A 8 6.36 8.88 3.30
CA GLU A 8 5.09 8.65 3.97
C GLU A 8 3.99 9.31 3.18
N PHE A 9 2.91 8.58 2.98
CA PHE A 9 1.78 9.04 2.22
C PHE A 9 0.53 8.88 3.06
N GLU A 10 -0.46 9.71 2.79
CA GLU A 10 -1.78 9.54 3.40
C GLU A 10 -2.78 9.38 2.29
N TYR A 11 -3.69 8.46 2.45
CA TYR A 11 -4.75 8.25 1.49
C TYR A 11 -6.07 8.31 2.22
N GLU A 12 -6.98 9.17 1.77
CA GLU A 12 -8.27 9.31 2.42
C GLU A 12 -9.29 8.53 1.62
N LEU A 13 -10.04 7.69 2.30
CA LEU A 13 -11.08 6.92 1.64
C LEU A 13 -12.25 7.80 1.21
N ASP A 14 -12.45 8.92 1.90
CA ASP A 14 -13.42 9.92 1.48
C ASP A 14 -14.82 9.32 1.34
N GLY A 15 -15.25 8.61 2.35
CA GLY A 15 -16.59 8.02 2.36
C GLY A 15 -16.68 6.61 1.83
N HIS A 16 -15.62 6.10 1.21
CA HIS A 16 -15.61 4.72 0.75
C HIS A 16 -15.25 3.81 1.91
N GLU A 17 -15.79 2.60 1.91
CA GLU A 17 -15.51 1.68 2.99
C GLU A 17 -14.13 1.10 2.93
N PHE A 18 -13.58 0.97 1.75
CA PHE A 18 -12.26 0.38 1.58
C PHE A 18 -11.70 0.75 0.21
N ILE A 19 -10.42 0.46 0.03
CA ILE A 19 -9.79 0.51 -1.27
C ILE A 19 -9.02 -0.79 -1.45
N GLU A 20 -9.02 -1.35 -2.65
CA GLU A 20 -8.26 -2.57 -2.90
C GLU A 20 -6.78 -2.25 -2.88
N LEU A 21 -5.99 -3.18 -2.34
CA LEU A 21 -4.57 -2.95 -2.11
C LEU A 21 -3.83 -2.57 -3.39
N ASN A 22 -4.06 -3.30 -4.48
CA ASN A 22 -3.38 -3.00 -5.73
C ASN A 22 -3.77 -1.61 -6.26
N ILE A 23 -5.02 -1.21 -6.08
CA ILE A 23 -5.47 0.10 -6.52
C ILE A 23 -4.81 1.19 -5.67
N LEU A 24 -4.69 0.96 -4.38
CA LEU A 24 -4.05 1.93 -3.50
C LEU A 24 -2.61 2.19 -3.94
N LEU A 25 -1.85 1.14 -4.21
CA LEU A 25 -0.46 1.31 -4.60
C LEU A 25 -0.33 2.09 -5.90
N LYS A 26 -1.24 1.86 -6.84
CA LYS A 26 -1.21 2.59 -8.09
C LYS A 26 -1.62 4.04 -7.89
N THR A 27 -2.64 4.26 -7.08
CA THR A 27 -3.20 5.60 -6.89
C THR A 27 -2.17 6.54 -6.27
N ILE A 28 -1.39 6.07 -5.32
CA ILE A 28 -0.40 6.93 -4.68
C ILE A 28 0.92 6.99 -5.45
N GLY A 29 1.01 6.27 -6.55
CA GLY A 29 2.23 6.31 -7.36
C GLY A 29 3.35 5.42 -6.86
N ALA A 30 3.07 4.49 -5.96
CA ALA A 30 4.10 3.56 -5.50
C ALA A 30 4.52 2.62 -6.61
N VAL A 31 3.63 2.37 -7.55
CA VAL A 31 3.91 1.54 -8.73
C VAL A 31 3.35 2.26 -9.94
N HIS A 32 3.77 1.83 -11.13
CA HIS A 32 3.38 2.50 -12.36
C HIS A 32 2.13 1.88 -13.00
N SER A 33 1.83 0.64 -12.67
CA SER A 33 0.69 -0.03 -13.28
C SER A 33 0.10 -1.00 -12.29
N SER A 34 -1.13 -1.45 -12.56
CA SER A 34 -1.77 -2.39 -11.67
C SER A 34 -1.09 -3.74 -11.69
N TRP A 35 -0.54 -4.17 -12.83
CA TRP A 35 0.14 -5.46 -12.85
C TRP A 35 1.44 -5.40 -12.06
N GLU A 36 2.09 -4.24 -12.00
CA GLU A 36 3.27 -4.11 -11.17
C GLU A 36 2.89 -4.18 -9.69
N ALA A 37 1.76 -3.56 -9.34
CA ALA A 37 1.25 -3.67 -7.97
C ALA A 37 0.96 -5.12 -7.64
N ASP A 38 0.31 -5.83 -8.55
CA ASP A 38 0.01 -7.24 -8.33
C ASP A 38 1.27 -8.06 -8.12
N ALA A 39 2.32 -7.77 -8.89
CA ALA A 39 3.58 -8.49 -8.74
C ALA A 39 4.22 -8.22 -7.39
N PHE A 40 4.24 -6.99 -6.93
CA PHE A 40 4.81 -6.66 -5.63
C PHE A 40 4.03 -7.37 -4.52
N ILE A 41 2.72 -7.37 -4.60
CA ILE A 41 1.90 -7.97 -3.56
C ILE A 41 2.10 -9.47 -3.53
N THR A 42 2.06 -10.14 -4.68
CA THR A 42 2.16 -11.59 -4.70
C THR A 42 3.56 -12.06 -4.33
N LYS A 43 4.57 -11.23 -4.50
CA LYS A 43 5.92 -11.59 -4.10
C LYS A 43 6.20 -11.34 -2.62
N GLY A 44 5.20 -10.88 -1.88
CA GLY A 44 5.37 -10.66 -0.46
C GLY A 44 6.13 -9.40 -0.10
N LYS A 45 6.13 -8.41 -0.99
CA LYS A 45 6.86 -7.18 -0.73
C LYS A 45 6.01 -6.09 -0.12
N VAL A 46 4.76 -6.39 0.21
CA VAL A 46 3.84 -5.42 0.76
C VAL A 46 3.31 -5.94 2.08
N THR A 47 3.31 -5.08 3.10
CA THR A 47 2.71 -5.44 4.38
C THR A 47 1.52 -4.54 4.65
N VAL A 48 0.54 -5.08 5.36
CA VAL A 48 -0.61 -4.34 5.83
C VAL A 48 -0.67 -4.56 7.32
N ASN A 49 -0.58 -3.49 8.08
CA ASN A 49 -0.55 -3.54 9.55
C ASN A 49 0.53 -4.49 10.03
N ASP A 50 1.70 -4.40 9.42
CA ASP A 50 2.91 -5.15 9.78
C ASP A 50 2.85 -6.64 9.43
N ALA A 51 1.86 -7.07 8.67
CA ALA A 51 1.78 -8.47 8.24
C ALA A 51 1.86 -8.52 6.72
N VAL A 52 2.66 -9.45 6.20
CA VAL A 52 2.78 -9.58 4.76
C VAL A 52 1.43 -9.95 4.17
N GLN A 53 1.03 -9.23 3.14
CA GLN A 53 -0.24 -9.48 2.49
C GLN A 53 0.01 -9.81 1.04
N THR A 54 -0.48 -10.97 0.60
CA THR A 54 -0.24 -11.41 -0.76
C THR A 54 -1.51 -11.41 -1.62
N GLN A 55 -2.62 -10.96 -1.06
CA GLN A 55 -3.86 -10.89 -1.84
C GLN A 55 -3.93 -9.55 -2.54
N LYS A 56 -4.00 -9.58 -3.85
CA LYS A 56 -3.92 -8.36 -4.65
C LYS A 56 -5.08 -7.42 -4.38
N ARG A 57 -6.25 -7.97 -4.14
CA ARG A 57 -7.45 -7.16 -3.95
C ARG A 57 -7.87 -7.11 -2.49
N TYR A 58 -6.91 -7.24 -1.59
CA TYR A 58 -7.21 -7.15 -0.17
C TYR A 58 -7.86 -5.80 0.13
N LYS A 59 -8.89 -5.82 0.95
CA LYS A 59 -9.66 -4.61 1.24
C LYS A 59 -8.96 -3.84 2.35
N VAL A 60 -8.42 -2.68 2.00
CA VAL A 60 -7.71 -1.82 2.96
C VAL A 60 -8.70 -0.79 3.46
N ARG A 61 -8.82 -0.67 4.77
CA ARG A 61 -9.81 0.19 5.38
C ARG A 61 -9.15 1.32 6.14
N SER A 62 -9.97 2.22 6.63
CA SER A 62 -9.50 3.35 7.42
C SER A 62 -8.75 2.86 8.65
N GLY A 63 -7.64 3.48 8.95
CA GLY A 63 -6.81 3.11 10.09
C GLY A 63 -5.74 2.09 9.77
N PHE A 64 -5.71 1.57 8.54
CA PHE A 64 -4.71 0.59 8.15
C PHE A 64 -3.45 1.31 7.71
N THR A 65 -2.31 0.66 7.93
CA THR A 65 -1.02 1.16 7.46
C THR A 65 -0.44 0.15 6.48
N VAL A 66 -0.11 0.61 5.29
CA VAL A 66 0.41 -0.24 4.23
C VAL A 66 1.84 0.17 3.96
N VAL A 67 2.75 -0.80 3.91
CA VAL A 67 4.16 -0.52 3.61
C VAL A 67 4.54 -1.29 2.35
N CYS A 68 5.11 -0.57 1.39
CA CYS A 68 5.59 -1.14 0.15
C CYS A 68 6.97 -0.59 -0.11
N ASN A 69 7.99 -1.42 0.06
CA ASN A 69 9.40 -1.00 -0.05
C ASN A 69 9.68 0.10 0.97
N ASP A 70 10.06 1.28 0.52
CA ASP A 70 10.36 2.39 1.40
C ASP A 70 9.18 3.35 1.56
N LYS A 71 7.99 2.95 1.12
CA LYS A 71 6.82 3.83 1.17
C LYS A 71 5.85 3.32 2.21
N THR A 72 5.41 4.22 3.06
CA THR A 72 4.42 3.92 4.10
C THR A 72 3.17 4.74 3.81
N ILE A 73 2.02 4.08 3.79
CA ILE A 73 0.77 4.73 3.45
C ILE A 73 -0.18 4.58 4.62
N ASP A 74 -0.61 5.71 5.16
CA ASP A 74 -1.61 5.71 6.23
C ASP A 74 -2.97 5.94 5.58
N VAL A 75 -3.89 5.02 5.76
CA VAL A 75 -5.22 5.11 5.17
C VAL A 75 -6.16 5.72 6.20
N LYS A 76 -6.80 6.81 5.82
CA LYS A 76 -7.67 7.56 6.75
C LYS A 76 -9.13 7.33 6.51
#